data_2a5b9b4a810f91798c8763727b04f9f9
#
_entry.id   2a5b9b4a810f91798c8763727b04f9f9
#
_cell.length_a   1.000
_cell.length_b   1.000
_cell.length_c   1.000
_cell.angle_alpha   90.00
_cell.angle_beta   90.00
_cell.angle_gamma   90.00
#
_symmetry.space_group_name_H-M   'P 1'
#
loop_
_entity.id
_entity.type
_entity.pdbx_description
1 polymer ?
#
loop_
_entity_poly.entity_id
_entity_poly.type
_entity_poly.pdbx_seq_one_letter_code
_entity_poly.pdbx_strand_id
1 'polypeptide(L)'
;MAKTIVRKATEAALKREVKDMRKVLADRLFELRTDAELSQARLAEIAGVDRKTINRIENGHFSPALDTIVRLSVALGITPSALLAN
;
A
#
# COMPACT_ATOMS: atom_id res chain seq x y z
N MET A 1 7.87 -14.28 26.88
CA MET A 1 8.05 -13.27 25.81
C MET A 1 8.88 -13.85 24.70
N ALA A 2 8.39 -13.77 23.46
CA ALA A 2 9.12 -14.31 22.32
C ALA A 2 10.34 -13.42 22.00
N LYS A 3 11.46 -14.04 21.67
CA LYS A 3 12.65 -13.30 21.22
C LYS A 3 12.52 -12.98 19.74
N THR A 4 12.89 -11.77 19.36
CA THR A 4 13.00 -11.38 17.96
C THR A 4 14.18 -12.12 17.33
N ILE A 5 13.93 -12.80 16.21
CA ILE A 5 14.99 -13.46 15.45
C ILE A 5 15.50 -12.48 14.42
N VAL A 6 16.79 -12.12 14.53
CA VAL A 6 17.43 -11.23 13.58
C VAL A 6 18.08 -12.08 12.48
N ARG A 7 17.79 -11.75 11.24
CA ARG A 7 18.31 -12.46 10.08
C ARG A 7 18.91 -11.50 9.08
N LYS A 8 19.89 -11.96 8.32
CA LYS A 8 20.46 -11.17 7.23
C LYS A 8 19.41 -11.00 6.13
N ALA A 9 19.25 -9.78 5.66
CA ALA A 9 18.35 -9.47 4.55
C ALA A 9 19.04 -9.87 3.23
N THR A 10 18.78 -11.09 2.75
CA THR A 10 19.31 -11.55 1.47
C THR A 10 18.50 -10.93 0.33
N GLU A 11 19.13 -10.79 -0.84
CA GLU A 11 18.44 -10.28 -2.03
C GLU A 11 17.21 -11.11 -2.38
N ALA A 12 17.31 -12.43 -2.29
CA ALA A 12 16.20 -13.32 -2.63
C ALA A 12 15.02 -13.13 -1.66
N ALA A 13 15.29 -13.07 -0.37
CA ALA A 13 14.26 -12.85 0.65
C ALA A 13 13.64 -11.46 0.49
N LEU A 14 14.46 -10.44 0.27
CA LEU A 14 13.99 -9.07 0.10
C LEU A 14 13.06 -8.94 -1.11
N LYS A 15 13.45 -9.50 -2.25
CA LYS A 15 12.62 -9.47 -3.46
C LYS A 15 11.26 -10.11 -3.23
N ARG A 16 11.24 -11.28 -2.59
CA ARG A 16 10.01 -12.01 -2.31
C ARG A 16 9.10 -11.21 -1.40
N GLU A 17 9.63 -10.70 -0.29
CA GLU A 17 8.84 -9.95 0.69
C GLU A 17 8.30 -8.63 0.11
N VAL A 18 9.10 -7.92 -0.67
CA VAL A 18 8.67 -6.67 -1.32
C VAL A 18 7.55 -6.98 -2.33
N LYS A 19 7.72 -8.02 -3.13
CA LYS A 19 6.69 -8.43 -4.10
C LYS A 19 5.37 -8.77 -3.41
N ASP A 20 5.44 -9.53 -2.31
CA ASP A 20 4.25 -9.93 -1.55
C ASP A 20 3.56 -8.70 -0.94
N MET A 21 4.31 -7.78 -0.36
CA MET A 21 3.75 -6.55 0.22
C MET A 21 3.14 -5.64 -0.84
N ARG A 22 3.77 -5.54 -2.00
CA ARG A 22 3.20 -4.76 -3.12
C ARG A 22 1.85 -5.33 -3.55
N LYS A 23 1.73 -6.66 -3.57
CA LYS A 23 0.46 -7.31 -3.92
C LYS A 23 -0.61 -7.07 -2.86
N VAL A 24 -0.26 -7.20 -1.59
CA VAL A 24 -1.16 -6.92 -0.47
C VAL A 24 -1.69 -5.48 -0.58
N LEU A 25 -0.79 -4.52 -0.76
CA LEU A 25 -1.15 -3.12 -0.87
C LEU A 25 -2.03 -2.86 -2.11
N ALA A 26 -1.68 -3.45 -3.25
CA ALA A 26 -2.43 -3.30 -4.50
C ALA A 26 -3.87 -3.77 -4.33
N ASP A 27 -4.06 -4.98 -3.80
CA ASP A 27 -5.37 -5.59 -3.62
C ASP A 27 -6.19 -4.82 -2.58
N ARG A 28 -5.54 -4.43 -1.49
CA ARG A 28 -6.20 -3.72 -0.40
C ARG A 28 -6.66 -2.32 -0.82
N LEU A 29 -5.79 -1.59 -1.51
CA LEU A 29 -6.14 -0.24 -2.00
C LEU A 29 -7.29 -0.30 -3.00
N PHE A 30 -7.22 -1.22 -3.96
CA PHE A 30 -8.29 -1.41 -4.94
C PHE A 30 -9.62 -1.72 -4.25
N GLU A 31 -9.62 -2.67 -3.30
CA GLU A 31 -10.81 -3.06 -2.56
C GLU A 31 -11.42 -1.88 -1.79
N LEU A 32 -10.61 -1.17 -1.01
CA LEU A 32 -11.08 -0.06 -0.20
C LEU A 32 -11.58 1.10 -1.07
N ARG A 33 -10.87 1.39 -2.16
CA ARG A 33 -11.25 2.46 -3.06
C ARG A 33 -12.59 2.16 -3.75
N THR A 34 -12.73 0.94 -4.27
CA THR A 34 -13.95 0.55 -4.98
C THR A 34 -15.14 0.41 -4.02
N ASP A 35 -14.93 -0.07 -2.81
CA ASP A 35 -15.98 -0.12 -1.79
C ASP A 35 -16.47 1.28 -1.41
N ALA A 36 -15.58 2.27 -1.45
CA ALA A 36 -15.94 3.67 -1.22
C ALA A 36 -16.54 4.35 -2.46
N GLU A 37 -16.68 3.61 -3.55
CA GLU A 37 -17.21 4.11 -4.82
C GLU A 37 -16.39 5.29 -5.38
N LEU A 38 -15.07 5.26 -5.18
CA LEU A 38 -14.14 6.29 -5.65
C LEU A 38 -13.41 5.82 -6.90
N SER A 39 -13.30 6.73 -7.88
CA SER A 39 -12.36 6.53 -8.99
C SER A 39 -10.92 6.75 -8.50
N GLN A 40 -9.95 6.29 -9.26
CA GLN A 40 -8.53 6.58 -8.97
C GLN A 40 -8.30 8.09 -8.92
N ALA A 41 -8.86 8.84 -9.87
CA ALA A 41 -8.69 10.28 -9.93
C ALA A 41 -9.30 10.98 -8.70
N ARG A 42 -10.47 10.53 -8.25
CA ARG A 42 -11.11 11.13 -7.08
C ARG A 42 -10.35 10.83 -5.79
N LEU A 43 -9.91 9.60 -5.61
CA LEU A 43 -9.09 9.27 -4.45
C LEU A 43 -7.78 10.07 -4.46
N ALA A 44 -7.14 10.20 -5.61
CA ALA A 44 -5.92 11.00 -5.75
C ALA A 44 -6.15 12.45 -5.31
N GLU A 45 -7.24 13.05 -5.75
CA GLU A 45 -7.62 14.41 -5.37
C GLU A 45 -7.81 14.54 -3.85
N ILE A 46 -8.58 13.64 -3.25
CA ILE A 46 -8.87 13.65 -1.81
C ILE A 46 -7.58 13.45 -1.00
N ALA A 47 -6.74 12.50 -1.41
CA ALA A 47 -5.51 12.17 -0.69
C ALA A 47 -4.35 13.14 -0.94
N GLY A 48 -4.48 13.98 -1.97
CA GLY A 48 -3.39 14.89 -2.35
C GLY A 48 -2.20 14.16 -2.97
N VAL A 49 -2.48 13.12 -3.76
CA VAL A 49 -1.45 12.36 -4.49
C VAL A 49 -1.77 12.36 -5.99
N ASP A 50 -0.80 11.99 -6.80
CA ASP A 50 -0.98 11.90 -8.25
C ASP A 50 -1.80 10.63 -8.57
N ARG A 51 -2.74 10.73 -9.52
CA ARG A 51 -3.51 9.58 -10.01
C ARG A 51 -2.60 8.46 -10.51
N LYS A 52 -1.50 8.81 -11.17
CA LYS A 52 -0.54 7.82 -11.64
C LYS A 52 0.04 6.99 -10.50
N THR A 53 0.24 7.60 -9.34
CA THR A 53 0.72 6.91 -8.15
C THR A 53 -0.27 5.83 -7.71
N ILE A 54 -1.55 6.15 -7.66
CA ILE A 54 -2.59 5.18 -7.31
C ILE A 54 -2.62 4.04 -8.33
N ASN A 55 -2.56 4.36 -9.61
CA ASN A 55 -2.54 3.36 -10.67
C ASN A 55 -1.34 2.41 -10.54
N ARG A 56 -0.15 2.95 -10.28
CA ARG A 56 1.07 2.16 -10.09
C ARG A 56 0.98 1.24 -8.88
N ILE A 57 0.41 1.73 -7.78
CA ILE A 57 0.22 0.93 -6.57
C ILE A 57 -0.73 -0.23 -6.87
N GLU A 58 -1.87 0.05 -7.49
CA GLU A 58 -2.89 -0.97 -7.79
C GLU A 58 -2.41 -1.99 -8.82
N ASN A 59 -1.42 -1.66 -9.64
CA ASN A 59 -0.80 -2.61 -10.56
C ASN A 59 0.18 -3.57 -9.87
N GLY A 60 0.52 -3.33 -8.61
CA GLY A 60 1.34 -4.25 -7.83
C GLY A 60 2.85 -4.21 -8.13
N HIS A 61 3.33 -3.19 -8.86
CA HIS A 61 4.75 -3.10 -9.26
C HIS A 61 5.48 -1.91 -8.64
N PHE A 62 4.86 -1.23 -7.69
CA PHE A 62 5.38 0.02 -7.19
C PHE A 62 5.44 0.02 -5.66
N SER A 63 6.52 0.57 -5.10
CA SER A 63 6.69 0.77 -3.67
C SER A 63 6.51 2.26 -3.38
N PRO A 64 5.36 2.68 -2.85
CA PRO A 64 5.14 4.09 -2.53
C PRO A 64 5.96 4.53 -1.33
N ALA A 65 6.22 5.83 -1.26
CA ALA A 65 6.79 6.44 -0.07
C ALA A 65 5.84 6.29 1.12
N LEU A 66 6.40 6.33 2.32
CA LEU A 66 5.59 6.25 3.55
C LEU A 66 4.54 7.36 3.62
N ASP A 67 4.90 8.58 3.21
CA ASP A 67 3.97 9.72 3.19
C ASP A 67 2.74 9.41 2.33
N THR A 68 2.94 8.77 1.19
CA THR A 68 1.84 8.37 0.29
C THR A 68 0.92 7.37 0.98
N ILE A 69 1.48 6.37 1.67
CA ILE A 69 0.70 5.39 2.44
C ILE A 69 -0.16 6.10 3.49
N VAL A 70 0.42 7.05 4.21
CA VAL A 70 -0.31 7.81 5.24
C VAL A 70 -1.42 8.63 4.61
N ARG A 71 -1.15 9.34 3.51
CA ARG A 71 -2.15 10.15 2.81
C ARG A 71 -3.34 9.31 2.34
N LEU A 72 -3.08 8.16 1.76
CA LEU A 72 -4.12 7.25 1.29
C LEU A 72 -4.95 6.69 2.45
N SER A 73 -4.30 6.30 3.54
CA SER A 73 -5.01 5.77 4.70
C SER A 73 -5.90 6.82 5.36
N VAL A 74 -5.41 8.06 5.49
CA VAL A 74 -6.22 9.16 6.03
C VAL A 74 -7.44 9.42 5.13
N ALA A 75 -7.23 9.45 3.81
CA ALA A 75 -8.32 9.68 2.85
C ALA A 75 -9.38 8.56 2.93
N LEU A 76 -8.97 7.33 3.16
CA LEU A 76 -9.86 6.17 3.25
C LEU A 76 -10.43 5.95 4.65
N GLY A 77 -10.03 6.77 5.63
CA GLY A 77 -10.55 6.67 7.00
C GLY A 77 -10.06 5.45 7.77
N ILE A 78 -8.88 4.95 7.44
CA ILE A 78 -8.26 3.78 8.09
C ILE A 78 -6.87 4.12 8.59
N THR A 79 -6.29 3.22 9.39
CA THR A 79 -4.90 3.36 9.81
C THR A 79 -3.95 2.89 8.69
N PRO A 80 -2.71 3.39 8.65
CA PRO A 80 -1.72 2.88 7.70
C PRO A 80 -1.48 1.37 7.83
N SER A 81 -1.50 0.84 9.05
CA SER A 81 -1.35 -0.60 9.26
C SER A 81 -2.52 -1.40 8.66
N ALA A 82 -3.74 -0.86 8.73
CA ALA A 82 -4.90 -1.51 8.11
C ALA A 82 -4.79 -1.55 6.58
N LEU A 83 -4.19 -0.51 5.97
CA LEU A 83 -3.96 -0.48 4.54
C LEU A 83 -2.96 -1.55 4.09
N LEU A 84 -2.01 -1.91 4.95
CA LEU A 84 -0.98 -2.91 4.66
C LEU A 84 -1.34 -4.32 5.18
N ALA A 85 -2.52 -4.50 5.72
CA ALA A 85 -2.95 -5.78 6.27
C ALA A 85 -3.66 -6.64 5.22
N ASN A 86 -3.46 -7.94 5.34
CA ASN A 86 -4.20 -8.92 4.54
C ASN A 86 -5.65 -9.01 5.00
#